data_1a3f472bdef40e39f84d1c81f384a582
#
_entry.id   1a3f472bdef40e39f84d1c81f384a582
#
_cell.length_a   1.000
_cell.length_b   1.000
_cell.length_c   1.000
_cell.angle_alpha   90.00
_cell.angle_beta   90.00
_cell.angle_gamma   90.00
#
_symmetry.space_group_name_H-M   'P 1'
#
loop_
_entity.id
_entity.type
_entity.pdbx_description
1 polymer ?
#
loop_
_entity_poly.entity_id
_entity_poly.type
_entity_poly.pdbx_seq_one_letter_code
_entity_poly.pdbx_strand_id
1 'polypeptide(L)'
;MAGNIVSMLRKRLLVTISFSFSIRYLYRTGMLHQLRNFADVIVAITWNEEDLINELRADGFEVHLVPESKKGVLYETARKRIDYWFNFFRLKNSRRTQEKYLNQFNSTKRVLLNALRARINYARFFLPGYTNKLFKKEREALVADTNFNDMLSLVDELNIDAVLSVTPFHAQEDILLRACSQRGKQMLASILSFDNITKRGWMPVIYDTYIVWNKYNYEQTLKIYKEIKKPSIVKIAGAAQFDFYFNNSYLLPKKAWEQLVGIPHTDRKIILYAGGPGSLFPNEPQYLKHILEAIDSGEIKGDPLVLFRCHPVDDLSKWKNYVGEHKNLVYDVSWTGKEKLQYSNITMDDIKKLCATLAYTDVHINLCSTMTVDGSAYGKPQIGPYYDDVNPRKAHLLQGMYQQEHFKPIIASKALMLAHSRQQMATFFNEALWHPKQDAVNSKKVLEAIITFTDGQCTQRVVNIMRKELLAS
;
A
#
# COMPACT_ATOMS: atom_id res chain seq x y z
N MET A 1 33.17 -44.03 2.23
CA MET A 1 32.26 -43.55 1.16
C MET A 1 32.04 -42.07 1.41
N ALA A 2 32.80 -41.23 0.76
CA ALA A 2 32.65 -39.76 0.85
C ALA A 2 31.50 -39.38 -0.09
N GLY A 3 30.36 -39.03 0.47
CA GLY A 3 29.23 -38.53 -0.29
C GLY A 3 29.57 -37.20 -0.94
N ASN A 4 29.56 -37.14 -2.26
CA ASN A 4 29.60 -35.94 -3.07
C ASN A 4 28.40 -35.09 -2.70
N ILE A 5 28.59 -34.11 -1.81
CA ILE A 5 27.71 -32.98 -1.70
C ILE A 5 27.98 -32.16 -2.96
N VAL A 6 27.21 -32.40 -4.02
CA VAL A 6 27.09 -31.47 -5.13
C VAL A 6 26.58 -30.17 -4.48
N SER A 7 27.44 -29.16 -4.33
CA SER A 7 27.01 -27.83 -3.96
C SER A 7 26.09 -27.37 -5.08
N MET A 8 24.77 -27.49 -4.90
CA MET A 8 23.83 -26.85 -5.82
C MET A 8 24.22 -25.36 -5.86
N LEU A 9 24.64 -24.90 -7.02
CA LEU A 9 24.91 -23.48 -7.27
C LEU A 9 23.68 -22.70 -6.81
N ARG A 10 23.89 -21.84 -5.83
CA ARG A 10 22.81 -21.00 -5.30
C ARG A 10 22.36 -20.06 -6.39
N LYS A 11 21.04 -19.91 -6.58
CA LYS A 11 20.50 -18.96 -7.54
C LYS A 11 20.72 -17.52 -7.08
N ARG A 12 21.09 -16.66 -8.00
CA ARG A 12 21.22 -15.22 -7.78
C ARG A 12 19.85 -14.58 -7.95
N LEU A 13 19.30 -14.06 -6.85
CA LEU A 13 17.96 -13.45 -6.77
C LEU A 13 18.08 -11.93 -6.64
N LEU A 14 17.66 -11.20 -7.67
CA LEU A 14 17.49 -9.76 -7.61
C LEU A 14 16.18 -9.43 -6.89
N VAL A 15 16.24 -8.60 -5.84
CA VAL A 15 15.05 -8.12 -5.12
C VAL A 15 14.96 -6.60 -5.27
N THR A 16 13.83 -6.11 -5.82
CA THR A 16 13.65 -4.68 -6.06
C THR A 16 13.04 -3.97 -4.85
N ILE A 17 13.61 -2.83 -4.48
CA ILE A 17 13.06 -1.89 -3.50
C ILE A 17 12.85 -0.55 -4.21
N SER A 18 11.58 -0.15 -4.42
CA SER A 18 11.21 1.01 -5.22
C SER A 18 10.52 2.14 -4.47
N PHE A 19 10.19 1.93 -3.18
CA PHE A 19 9.70 2.95 -2.26
C PHE A 19 9.63 2.44 -0.81
N SER A 20 9.39 3.34 0.15
CA SER A 20 9.50 3.07 1.59
C SER A 20 8.73 1.84 2.10
N PHE A 21 7.52 1.59 1.61
CA PHE A 21 6.74 0.42 2.06
C PHE A 21 7.35 -0.93 1.61
N SER A 22 8.14 -0.95 0.52
CA SER A 22 8.90 -2.14 0.12
C SER A 22 9.97 -2.50 1.17
N ILE A 23 10.58 -1.48 1.83
CA ILE A 23 11.53 -1.69 2.93
C ILE A 23 10.83 -2.41 4.08
N ARG A 24 9.65 -1.91 4.50
CA ARG A 24 8.85 -2.54 5.56
C ARG A 24 8.56 -3.99 5.24
N TYR A 25 8.14 -4.28 3.99
CA TYR A 25 7.74 -5.61 3.54
C TYR A 25 8.92 -6.57 3.44
N LEU A 26 10.02 -6.16 2.81
CA LEU A 26 11.14 -7.04 2.47
C LEU A 26 12.19 -7.10 3.59
N TYR A 27 12.59 -5.93 4.11
CA TYR A 27 13.73 -5.85 5.01
C TYR A 27 13.29 -5.92 6.48
N ARG A 28 12.33 -5.09 6.90
CA ARG A 28 11.92 -5.04 8.33
C ARG A 28 11.22 -6.31 8.81
N THR A 29 10.55 -7.07 7.92
CA THR A 29 10.02 -8.40 8.25
C THR A 29 11.11 -9.48 8.40
N GLY A 30 12.37 -9.18 8.07
CA GLY A 30 13.44 -10.16 8.00
C GLY A 30 13.35 -11.09 6.77
N MET A 31 12.49 -10.79 5.80
CA MET A 31 12.33 -11.62 4.59
C MET A 31 13.62 -11.74 3.80
N LEU A 32 14.37 -10.63 3.59
CA LEU A 32 15.64 -10.65 2.87
C LEU A 32 16.66 -11.61 3.54
N HIS A 33 16.73 -11.58 4.87
CA HIS A 33 17.63 -12.47 5.62
C HIS A 33 17.23 -13.95 5.45
N GLN A 34 15.93 -14.25 5.47
CA GLN A 34 15.44 -15.61 5.26
C GLN A 34 15.68 -16.12 3.83
N LEU A 35 15.54 -15.26 2.82
CA LEU A 35 15.85 -15.58 1.42
C LEU A 35 17.34 -15.94 1.24
N ARG A 36 18.25 -15.27 1.94
CA ARG A 36 19.69 -15.59 1.93
C ARG A 36 20.04 -17.00 2.40
N ASN A 37 19.14 -17.70 3.06
CA ASN A 37 19.41 -19.10 3.47
C ASN A 37 19.48 -20.07 2.27
N PHE A 38 18.94 -19.70 1.09
CA PHE A 38 18.90 -20.59 -0.06
C PHE A 38 19.16 -19.91 -1.42
N ALA A 39 19.32 -18.60 -1.45
CA ALA A 39 19.65 -17.83 -2.65
C ALA A 39 20.72 -16.77 -2.34
N ASP A 40 21.47 -16.35 -3.36
CA ASP A 40 22.35 -15.19 -3.27
C ASP A 40 21.53 -13.94 -3.59
N VAL A 41 21.20 -13.20 -2.55
CA VAL A 41 20.27 -12.05 -2.65
C VAL A 41 21.02 -10.78 -3.00
N ILE A 42 20.63 -10.18 -4.12
CA ILE A 42 21.06 -8.87 -4.58
C ILE A 42 19.91 -7.90 -4.41
N VAL A 43 20.15 -6.76 -3.75
CA VAL A 43 19.13 -5.75 -3.53
C VAL A 43 19.29 -4.59 -4.52
N ALA A 44 18.27 -4.39 -5.35
CA ALA A 44 18.21 -3.30 -6.32
C ALA A 44 17.35 -2.16 -5.77
N ILE A 45 17.95 -1.00 -5.48
CA ILE A 45 17.25 0.18 -4.97
C ILE A 45 17.10 1.20 -6.10
N THR A 46 15.88 1.73 -6.29
CA THR A 46 15.57 2.64 -7.41
C THR A 46 15.69 4.12 -7.06
N TRP A 47 16.14 4.48 -5.87
CA TRP A 47 16.43 5.86 -5.46
C TRP A 47 17.60 5.88 -4.49
N ASN A 48 18.31 7.01 -4.44
CA ASN A 48 19.44 7.16 -3.52
C ASN A 48 18.95 7.44 -2.09
N GLU A 49 19.06 6.46 -1.20
CA GLU A 49 18.82 6.55 0.24
C GLU A 49 20.03 5.96 0.96
N GLU A 50 20.99 6.79 1.26
CA GLU A 50 22.30 6.39 1.79
C GLU A 50 22.20 5.61 3.09
N ASP A 51 21.32 6.02 4.01
CA ASP A 51 21.13 5.34 5.29
C ASP A 51 20.65 3.89 5.07
N LEU A 52 19.71 3.66 4.15
CA LEU A 52 19.23 2.32 3.82
C LEU A 52 20.31 1.48 3.13
N ILE A 53 21.04 2.10 2.19
CA ILE A 53 22.11 1.42 1.45
C ILE A 53 23.21 0.96 2.42
N ASN A 54 23.63 1.84 3.33
CA ASN A 54 24.65 1.54 4.31
C ASN A 54 24.18 0.46 5.31
N GLU A 55 22.94 0.53 5.75
CA GLU A 55 22.34 -0.47 6.64
C GLU A 55 22.31 -1.87 5.98
N LEU A 56 21.83 -1.96 4.73
CA LEU A 56 21.81 -3.21 3.99
C LEU A 56 23.20 -3.78 3.72
N ARG A 57 24.18 -2.92 3.39
CA ARG A 57 25.58 -3.35 3.21
C ARG A 57 26.21 -3.82 4.53
N ALA A 58 25.92 -3.14 5.64
CA ALA A 58 26.37 -3.56 6.97
C ALA A 58 25.82 -4.94 7.35
N ASP A 59 24.59 -5.24 6.94
CA ASP A 59 23.97 -6.58 7.07
C ASP A 59 24.49 -7.60 6.07
N GLY A 60 25.45 -7.22 5.21
CA GLY A 60 26.14 -8.07 4.26
C GLY A 60 25.35 -8.36 2.98
N PHE A 61 24.41 -7.50 2.57
CA PHE A 61 23.76 -7.60 1.27
C PHE A 61 24.60 -6.97 0.16
N GLU A 62 24.58 -7.58 -1.02
CA GLU A 62 25.03 -6.95 -2.26
C GLU A 62 23.94 -5.94 -2.67
N VAL A 63 24.30 -4.63 -2.74
CA VAL A 63 23.34 -3.55 -2.98
C VAL A 63 23.74 -2.75 -4.22
N HIS A 64 22.82 -2.66 -5.17
CA HIS A 64 22.95 -1.88 -6.39
C HIS A 64 21.94 -0.74 -6.44
N LEU A 65 22.42 0.46 -6.72
CA LEU A 65 21.54 1.58 -7.07
C LEU A 65 21.18 1.45 -8.56
N VAL A 66 19.90 1.20 -8.82
CA VAL A 66 19.40 1.10 -10.20
C VAL A 66 19.42 2.49 -10.84
N PRO A 67 19.95 2.64 -12.06
CA PRO A 67 19.84 3.90 -12.79
C PRO A 67 18.40 4.36 -12.92
N GLU A 68 18.19 5.68 -12.83
CA GLU A 68 16.85 6.24 -13.00
C GLU A 68 16.23 5.81 -14.33
N SER A 69 14.99 5.37 -14.30
CA SER A 69 14.25 4.98 -15.50
C SER A 69 13.99 6.20 -16.39
N LYS A 70 14.82 6.41 -17.38
CA LYS A 70 14.64 7.47 -18.40
C LYS A 70 13.54 7.06 -19.35
N LYS A 71 12.50 7.88 -19.47
CA LYS A 71 11.31 7.62 -20.28
C LYS A 71 11.04 8.83 -21.16
N GLY A 72 11.15 8.65 -22.47
CA GLY A 72 10.81 9.68 -23.43
C GLY A 72 9.31 9.79 -23.67
N VAL A 73 8.93 10.82 -24.40
CA VAL A 73 7.52 11.21 -24.64
C VAL A 73 6.72 10.12 -25.36
N LEU A 74 7.35 9.40 -26.29
CA LEU A 74 6.68 8.35 -27.07
C LEU A 74 6.31 7.18 -26.17
N TYR A 75 7.25 6.72 -25.36
CA TYR A 75 7.02 5.63 -24.41
C TYR A 75 5.97 6.01 -23.37
N GLU A 76 6.11 7.16 -22.71
CA GLU A 76 5.12 7.61 -21.72
C GLU A 76 3.72 7.77 -22.32
N THR A 77 3.62 8.30 -23.56
CA THR A 77 2.31 8.45 -24.22
C THR A 77 1.67 7.10 -24.49
N ALA A 78 2.44 6.13 -24.97
CA ALA A 78 1.96 4.78 -25.20
C ALA A 78 1.52 4.11 -23.89
N ARG A 79 2.34 4.20 -22.85
CA ARG A 79 2.05 3.68 -21.49
C ARG A 79 0.77 4.29 -20.90
N LYS A 80 0.63 5.61 -20.92
CA LYS A 80 -0.59 6.30 -20.44
C LYS A 80 -1.85 5.81 -21.17
N ARG A 81 -1.75 5.50 -22.46
CA ARG A 81 -2.88 4.94 -23.24
C ARG A 81 -3.17 3.48 -22.90
N ILE A 82 -2.14 2.66 -22.68
CA ILE A 82 -2.31 1.27 -22.22
C ILE A 82 -2.92 1.24 -20.82
N ASP A 83 -2.42 2.07 -19.90
CA ASP A 83 -2.99 2.20 -18.56
C ASP A 83 -4.46 2.65 -18.59
N TYR A 84 -4.79 3.60 -19.48
CA TYR A 84 -6.17 4.01 -19.69
C TYR A 84 -7.04 2.85 -20.19
N TRP A 85 -6.58 2.11 -21.20
CA TRP A 85 -7.26 0.92 -21.70
C TRP A 85 -7.47 -0.11 -20.60
N PHE A 86 -6.41 -0.46 -19.87
CA PHE A 86 -6.45 -1.45 -18.81
C PHE A 86 -7.43 -1.04 -17.70
N ASN A 87 -7.35 0.18 -17.25
CA ASN A 87 -8.24 0.72 -16.23
C ASN A 87 -9.71 0.70 -16.67
N PHE A 88 -9.96 0.97 -17.92
CA PHE A 88 -11.33 1.04 -18.47
C PHE A 88 -11.95 -0.33 -18.68
N PHE A 89 -11.19 -1.27 -19.23
CA PHE A 89 -11.69 -2.58 -19.64
C PHE A 89 -11.44 -3.69 -18.61
N ARG A 90 -10.48 -3.52 -17.72
CA ARG A 90 -10.07 -4.55 -16.75
C ARG A 90 -10.40 -4.17 -15.31
N LEU A 91 -10.12 -2.92 -14.86
CA LEU A 91 -10.29 -2.48 -13.47
C LEU A 91 -11.65 -1.82 -13.17
N LYS A 92 -12.56 -1.88 -14.03
CA LYS A 92 -13.90 -1.24 -14.14
C LYS A 92 -14.42 -0.29 -13.03
N ASN A 93 -14.22 -0.52 -11.74
CA ASN A 93 -14.91 0.24 -10.67
C ASN A 93 -14.05 1.18 -9.84
N SER A 94 -12.92 0.73 -9.29
CA SER A 94 -12.18 1.50 -8.28
C SER A 94 -11.64 2.83 -8.82
N ARG A 95 -11.06 2.82 -10.01
CA ARG A 95 -10.46 4.02 -10.59
C ARG A 95 -11.50 5.03 -11.08
N ARG A 96 -12.61 4.58 -11.66
CA ARG A 96 -13.72 5.47 -12.06
C ARG A 96 -14.35 6.16 -10.86
N THR A 97 -14.51 5.44 -9.75
CA THR A 97 -15.04 6.00 -8.51
C THR A 97 -14.11 7.07 -7.96
N GLN A 98 -12.82 6.81 -7.93
CA GLN A 98 -11.82 7.79 -7.52
C GLN A 98 -11.79 9.02 -8.45
N GLU A 99 -11.81 8.82 -9.77
CA GLU A 99 -11.87 9.93 -10.75
C GLU A 99 -13.12 10.79 -10.57
N LYS A 100 -14.29 10.16 -10.37
CA LYS A 100 -15.54 10.90 -10.10
C LYS A 100 -15.42 11.72 -8.82
N TYR A 101 -14.90 11.14 -7.76
CA TYR A 101 -14.69 11.84 -6.48
C TYR A 101 -13.74 13.03 -6.67
N LEU A 102 -12.58 12.84 -7.30
CA LEU A 102 -11.60 13.89 -7.52
C LEU A 102 -12.06 15.00 -8.48
N ASN A 103 -12.92 14.67 -9.45
CA ASN A 103 -13.45 15.65 -10.39
C ASN A 103 -14.31 16.73 -9.74
N GLN A 104 -14.86 16.51 -8.54
CA GLN A 104 -15.59 17.54 -7.82
C GLN A 104 -14.73 18.76 -7.41
N PHE A 105 -13.41 18.56 -7.31
CA PHE A 105 -12.44 19.60 -6.94
C PHE A 105 -11.83 20.31 -8.17
N ASN A 106 -12.21 19.91 -9.38
CA ASN A 106 -11.76 20.52 -10.63
C ASN A 106 -12.79 21.55 -11.15
N SER A 107 -12.28 22.54 -11.90
CA SER A 107 -13.18 23.49 -12.60
C SER A 107 -14.06 22.76 -13.64
N THR A 108 -15.27 23.27 -13.87
CA THR A 108 -16.21 22.71 -14.84
C THR A 108 -15.59 22.55 -16.24
N LYS A 109 -14.80 23.55 -16.69
CA LYS A 109 -14.06 23.49 -17.96
C LYS A 109 -13.10 22.30 -18.01
N ARG A 110 -12.35 22.06 -16.94
CA ARG A 110 -11.41 20.93 -16.84
C ARG A 110 -12.14 19.59 -16.83
N VAL A 111 -13.25 19.49 -16.11
CA VAL A 111 -14.09 18.28 -16.08
C VAL A 111 -14.63 17.95 -17.47
N LEU A 112 -15.18 18.96 -18.20
CA LEU A 112 -15.68 18.76 -19.56
C LEU A 112 -14.59 18.35 -20.55
N LEU A 113 -13.43 19.00 -20.50
CA LEU A 113 -12.28 18.64 -21.34
C LEU A 113 -11.80 17.22 -21.05
N ASN A 114 -11.70 16.82 -19.79
CA ASN A 114 -11.31 15.48 -19.40
C ASN A 114 -12.35 14.44 -19.85
N ALA A 115 -13.65 14.74 -19.74
CA ALA A 115 -14.72 13.88 -20.20
C ALA A 115 -14.69 13.70 -21.74
N LEU A 116 -14.44 14.77 -22.49
CA LEU A 116 -14.30 14.70 -23.96
C LEU A 116 -13.07 13.86 -24.36
N ARG A 117 -11.91 14.12 -23.74
CA ARG A 117 -10.68 13.32 -23.96
C ARG A 117 -10.90 11.84 -23.63
N ALA A 118 -11.58 11.56 -22.54
CA ALA A 118 -11.92 10.20 -22.13
C ALA A 118 -12.80 9.50 -23.17
N ARG A 119 -13.84 10.19 -23.70
CA ARG A 119 -14.71 9.64 -24.75
C ARG A 119 -13.95 9.35 -26.04
N ILE A 120 -13.09 10.28 -26.49
CA ILE A 120 -12.27 10.10 -27.69
C ILE A 120 -11.31 8.91 -27.51
N ASN A 121 -10.62 8.82 -26.36
CA ASN A 121 -9.75 7.69 -26.08
C ASN A 121 -10.51 6.37 -26.01
N TYR A 122 -11.69 6.37 -25.42
CA TYR A 122 -12.56 5.18 -25.36
C TYR A 122 -12.99 4.71 -26.75
N ALA A 123 -13.45 5.63 -27.59
CA ALA A 123 -13.88 5.32 -28.97
C ALA A 123 -12.77 4.67 -29.82
N ARG A 124 -11.49 5.11 -29.61
CA ARG A 124 -10.34 4.54 -30.34
C ARG A 124 -10.15 3.05 -30.07
N PHE A 125 -10.49 2.54 -28.89
CA PHE A 125 -10.32 1.12 -28.55
C PHE A 125 -11.31 0.19 -29.27
N PHE A 126 -12.34 0.75 -29.90
CA PHE A 126 -13.27 -0.01 -30.77
C PHE A 126 -12.80 -0.07 -32.22
N LEU A 127 -11.77 0.68 -32.60
CA LEU A 127 -11.20 0.59 -33.94
C LEU A 127 -10.46 -0.74 -34.11
N PRO A 128 -10.71 -1.48 -35.21
CA PRO A 128 -10.06 -2.76 -35.47
C PRO A 128 -8.52 -2.65 -35.40
N GLY A 129 -7.89 -3.54 -34.63
CA GLY A 129 -6.44 -3.60 -34.53
C GLY A 129 -5.77 -2.45 -33.74
N TYR A 130 -6.53 -1.47 -33.21
CA TYR A 130 -5.94 -0.33 -32.49
C TYR A 130 -5.15 -0.77 -31.25
N THR A 131 -5.70 -1.68 -30.47
CA THR A 131 -5.02 -2.19 -29.26
C THR A 131 -3.70 -2.88 -29.62
N ASN A 132 -3.68 -3.73 -30.65
CA ASN A 132 -2.46 -4.40 -31.11
C ASN A 132 -1.41 -3.39 -31.59
N LYS A 133 -1.83 -2.37 -32.37
CA LYS A 133 -0.95 -1.27 -32.80
C LYS A 133 -0.41 -0.48 -31.62
N LEU A 134 -1.21 -0.27 -30.59
CA LEU A 134 -0.79 0.44 -29.37
C LEU A 134 0.30 -0.33 -28.61
N PHE A 135 0.10 -1.62 -28.38
CA PHE A 135 1.10 -2.47 -27.74
C PHE A 135 2.38 -2.62 -28.58
N LYS A 136 2.24 -2.69 -29.91
CA LYS A 136 3.41 -2.68 -30.81
C LYS A 136 4.22 -1.39 -30.68
N LYS A 137 3.53 -0.22 -30.75
CA LYS A 137 4.18 1.09 -30.56
C LYS A 137 4.86 1.24 -29.21
N GLU A 138 4.25 0.70 -28.17
CA GLU A 138 4.83 0.76 -26.84
C GLU A 138 6.14 -0.07 -26.76
N ARG A 139 6.17 -1.27 -27.36
CA ARG A 139 7.40 -2.08 -27.43
C ARG A 139 8.50 -1.41 -28.26
N GLU A 140 8.13 -0.80 -29.39
CA GLU A 140 9.09 -0.04 -30.22
C GLU A 140 9.66 1.16 -29.43
N ALA A 141 8.80 1.91 -28.74
CA ALA A 141 9.22 3.04 -27.93
C ALA A 141 10.02 2.63 -26.69
N LEU A 142 9.80 1.44 -26.13
CA LEU A 142 10.64 0.92 -25.04
C LEU A 142 12.12 0.88 -25.44
N VAL A 143 12.43 0.42 -26.63
CA VAL A 143 13.82 0.33 -27.12
C VAL A 143 14.35 1.68 -27.58
N ALA A 144 13.53 2.47 -28.28
CA ALA A 144 13.99 3.69 -28.95
C ALA A 144 13.94 4.94 -28.06
N ASP A 145 13.12 4.95 -27.04
CA ASP A 145 12.76 6.16 -26.28
C ASP A 145 12.93 6.00 -24.75
N THR A 146 13.73 4.99 -24.34
CA THR A 146 14.07 4.76 -22.92
C THR A 146 15.53 4.29 -22.78
N ASN A 147 16.02 4.18 -21.54
CA ASN A 147 17.31 3.56 -21.24
C ASN A 147 17.23 2.03 -21.10
N PHE A 148 16.41 1.36 -21.94
CA PHE A 148 16.18 -0.08 -21.88
C PHE A 148 17.46 -0.90 -22.11
N ASN A 149 18.34 -0.47 -23.03
CA ASN A 149 19.60 -1.16 -23.30
C ASN A 149 20.55 -1.10 -22.10
N ASP A 150 20.59 0.02 -21.38
CA ASP A 150 21.39 0.14 -20.14
C ASP A 150 20.90 -0.86 -19.08
N MET A 151 19.57 -1.04 -18.98
CA MET A 151 18.99 -2.01 -18.06
C MET A 151 19.25 -3.46 -18.50
N LEU A 152 19.31 -3.74 -19.81
CA LEU A 152 19.74 -5.06 -20.29
C LEU A 152 21.20 -5.35 -19.91
N SER A 153 22.10 -4.38 -20.08
CA SER A 153 23.50 -4.50 -19.67
C SER A 153 23.63 -4.73 -18.16
N LEU A 154 22.88 -3.97 -17.36
CA LEU A 154 22.84 -4.16 -15.90
C LEU A 154 22.40 -5.58 -15.52
N VAL A 155 21.36 -6.12 -16.16
CA VAL A 155 20.88 -7.49 -15.90
C VAL A 155 21.95 -8.52 -16.27
N ASP A 156 22.68 -8.31 -17.37
CA ASP A 156 23.78 -9.16 -17.81
C ASP A 156 24.96 -9.10 -16.82
N GLU A 157 25.35 -7.90 -16.36
CA GLU A 157 26.42 -7.69 -15.38
C GLU A 157 26.10 -8.33 -14.02
N LEU A 158 24.86 -8.18 -13.55
CA LEU A 158 24.42 -8.77 -12.28
C LEU A 158 24.33 -10.30 -12.34
N ASN A 159 24.30 -10.88 -13.52
CA ASN A 159 24.24 -12.32 -13.78
C ASN A 159 23.19 -13.03 -12.88
N ILE A 160 21.98 -12.48 -12.82
CA ILE A 160 20.88 -12.99 -12.01
C ILE A 160 20.20 -14.19 -12.67
N ASP A 161 19.56 -15.05 -11.86
CA ASP A 161 18.70 -16.14 -12.32
C ASP A 161 17.23 -15.78 -12.22
N ALA A 162 16.88 -15.00 -11.19
CA ALA A 162 15.50 -14.65 -10.89
C ALA A 162 15.39 -13.18 -10.38
N VAL A 163 14.19 -12.62 -10.50
CA VAL A 163 13.86 -11.30 -9.91
C VAL A 163 12.59 -11.39 -9.09
N LEU A 164 12.60 -10.78 -7.90
CA LEU A 164 11.43 -10.58 -7.04
C LEU A 164 11.06 -9.11 -7.02
N SER A 165 9.83 -8.79 -7.45
CA SER A 165 9.22 -7.48 -7.25
C SER A 165 8.06 -7.58 -6.27
N VAL A 166 7.98 -6.63 -5.32
CA VAL A 166 6.82 -6.47 -4.44
C VAL A 166 5.88 -5.38 -4.91
N THR A 167 6.30 -4.62 -5.91
CA THR A 167 5.58 -3.50 -6.52
C THR A 167 5.54 -3.58 -8.05
N PRO A 168 5.05 -4.70 -8.62
CA PRO A 168 5.16 -4.98 -10.06
C PRO A 168 4.42 -3.98 -10.97
N PHE A 169 3.77 -2.98 -10.37
CA PHE A 169 3.06 -1.88 -11.05
C PHE A 169 3.87 -0.58 -11.02
N HIS A 170 5.00 -0.53 -10.29
CA HIS A 170 5.68 0.72 -10.01
C HIS A 170 6.48 1.19 -11.23
N ALA A 171 6.32 2.47 -11.56
CA ALA A 171 6.93 3.02 -12.78
C ALA A 171 8.46 2.98 -12.75
N GLN A 172 9.10 3.02 -11.59
CA GLN A 172 10.57 2.97 -11.47
C GLN A 172 11.14 1.57 -11.71
N GLU A 173 10.35 0.51 -11.51
CA GLU A 173 10.78 -0.87 -11.79
C GLU A 173 10.50 -1.30 -13.24
N ASP A 174 9.62 -0.60 -13.95
CA ASP A 174 9.06 -1.00 -15.24
C ASP A 174 10.14 -1.45 -16.25
N ILE A 175 11.15 -0.60 -16.51
CA ILE A 175 12.17 -0.87 -17.51
C ILE A 175 13.10 -2.01 -17.09
N LEU A 176 13.51 -2.05 -15.82
CA LEU A 176 14.33 -3.13 -15.26
C LEU A 176 13.61 -4.48 -15.32
N LEU A 177 12.33 -4.54 -14.90
CA LEU A 177 11.56 -5.79 -14.93
C LEU A 177 11.37 -6.30 -16.37
N ARG A 178 11.23 -5.41 -17.35
CA ARG A 178 11.19 -5.78 -18.76
C ARG A 178 12.52 -6.31 -19.27
N ALA A 179 13.63 -5.71 -18.83
CA ALA A 179 14.96 -6.20 -19.16
C ALA A 179 15.18 -7.63 -18.60
N CYS A 180 14.80 -7.87 -17.32
CA CYS A 180 14.84 -9.20 -16.73
C CYS A 180 13.99 -10.20 -17.53
N SER A 181 12.76 -9.83 -17.87
CA SER A 181 11.86 -10.67 -18.66
C SER A 181 12.42 -10.97 -20.05
N GLN A 182 13.04 -9.98 -20.73
CA GLN A 182 13.64 -10.19 -22.07
C GLN A 182 14.86 -11.11 -22.01
N ARG A 183 15.61 -11.10 -20.90
CA ARG A 183 16.73 -12.04 -20.66
C ARG A 183 16.25 -13.40 -20.17
N GLY A 184 14.95 -13.68 -20.18
CA GLY A 184 14.38 -14.97 -19.77
C GLY A 184 14.60 -15.29 -18.29
N LYS A 185 14.79 -14.27 -17.43
CA LYS A 185 14.96 -14.48 -15.99
C LYS A 185 13.64 -14.91 -15.36
N GLN A 186 13.69 -15.76 -14.34
CA GLN A 186 12.50 -16.17 -13.60
C GLN A 186 11.86 -14.97 -12.91
N MET A 187 10.59 -14.72 -13.21
CA MET A 187 9.85 -13.54 -12.76
C MET A 187 8.96 -13.87 -11.57
N LEU A 188 9.19 -13.28 -10.42
CA LEU A 188 8.42 -13.52 -9.19
C LEU A 188 7.81 -12.21 -8.70
N ALA A 189 6.51 -12.21 -8.40
CA ALA A 189 5.80 -11.06 -7.84
C ALA A 189 5.20 -11.40 -6.49
N SER A 190 5.45 -10.58 -5.47
CA SER A 190 4.74 -10.63 -4.19
C SER A 190 4.00 -9.31 -3.98
N ILE A 191 2.67 -9.36 -3.93
CA ILE A 191 1.85 -8.13 -3.97
C ILE A 191 1.88 -7.45 -2.60
N LEU A 192 2.42 -6.23 -2.57
CA LEU A 192 2.68 -5.47 -1.35
C LEU A 192 1.43 -5.13 -0.53
N SER A 193 0.28 -4.89 -1.19
CA SER A 193 -0.96 -4.54 -0.50
C SER A 193 -2.18 -5.14 -1.20
N PHE A 194 -3.18 -5.53 -0.42
CA PHE A 194 -4.40 -6.18 -0.94
C PHE A 194 -5.20 -5.32 -1.94
N ASP A 195 -5.07 -3.99 -1.87
CA ASP A 195 -5.74 -3.07 -2.78
C ASP A 195 -5.02 -2.91 -4.13
N ASN A 196 -3.76 -3.32 -4.23
CA ASN A 196 -2.93 -3.05 -5.41
C ASN A 196 -3.49 -3.70 -6.69
N ILE A 197 -3.98 -4.93 -6.63
CA ILE A 197 -4.54 -5.66 -7.78
C ILE A 197 -5.68 -4.89 -8.45
N THR A 198 -6.53 -4.22 -7.68
CA THR A 198 -7.71 -3.50 -8.17
C THR A 198 -7.52 -2.01 -8.37
N LYS A 199 -6.34 -1.46 -7.99
CA LYS A 199 -6.12 -0.01 -7.93
C LYS A 199 -4.93 0.46 -8.78
N ARG A 200 -3.86 -0.35 -8.93
CA ARG A 200 -2.58 0.13 -9.48
C ARG A 200 -2.48 0.10 -11.01
N GLY A 201 -3.13 -0.81 -11.70
CA GLY A 201 -3.13 -0.83 -13.16
C GLY A 201 -2.37 -1.99 -13.78
N TRP A 202 -1.86 -1.77 -14.98
CA TRP A 202 -1.25 -2.81 -15.79
C TRP A 202 0.17 -3.16 -15.31
N MET A 203 0.44 -4.47 -15.16
CA MET A 203 1.78 -5.00 -14.97
C MET A 203 2.49 -5.13 -16.32
N PRO A 204 3.71 -4.59 -16.47
CA PRO A 204 4.43 -4.56 -17.76
C PRO A 204 4.91 -5.93 -18.22
N VAL A 205 5.03 -6.89 -17.30
CA VAL A 205 5.50 -8.26 -17.58
C VAL A 205 4.54 -9.28 -16.97
N ILE A 206 4.60 -10.51 -17.49
CA ILE A 206 3.93 -11.66 -16.90
C ILE A 206 4.93 -12.35 -15.98
N TYR A 207 4.47 -12.76 -14.80
CA TYR A 207 5.30 -13.43 -13.81
C TYR A 207 5.04 -14.94 -13.81
N ASP A 208 6.07 -15.71 -13.47
CA ASP A 208 5.98 -17.15 -13.30
C ASP A 208 5.25 -17.51 -12.01
N THR A 209 5.32 -16.62 -11.01
CA THR A 209 4.60 -16.80 -9.75
C THR A 209 4.11 -15.45 -9.22
N TYR A 210 2.85 -15.42 -8.76
CA TYR A 210 2.22 -14.29 -8.06
C TYR A 210 1.88 -14.73 -6.64
N ILE A 211 2.40 -14.01 -5.65
CA ILE A 211 2.09 -14.22 -4.23
C ILE A 211 1.16 -13.11 -3.78
N VAL A 212 -0.02 -13.48 -3.30
CA VAL A 212 -1.10 -12.57 -2.90
C VAL A 212 -1.54 -12.82 -1.47
N TRP A 213 -2.27 -11.86 -0.87
CA TRP A 213 -2.64 -11.93 0.53
C TRP A 213 -3.77 -12.91 0.83
N ASN A 214 -4.82 -12.92 -0.01
CA ASN A 214 -6.08 -13.56 0.31
C ASN A 214 -6.81 -14.11 -0.93
N LYS A 215 -7.93 -14.78 -0.68
CA LYS A 215 -8.79 -15.33 -1.73
C LYS A 215 -9.34 -14.27 -2.69
N TYR A 216 -9.67 -13.07 -2.20
CA TYR A 216 -10.15 -11.98 -3.06
C TYR A 216 -9.07 -11.53 -4.03
N ASN A 217 -7.83 -11.36 -3.55
CA ASN A 217 -6.71 -11.04 -4.43
C ASN A 217 -6.42 -12.15 -5.44
N TYR A 218 -6.52 -13.42 -5.04
CA TYR A 218 -6.39 -14.56 -5.93
C TYR A 218 -7.42 -14.49 -7.08
N GLU A 219 -8.71 -14.34 -6.75
CA GLU A 219 -9.80 -14.27 -7.72
C GLU A 219 -9.67 -13.02 -8.61
N GLN A 220 -9.34 -11.87 -8.02
CA GLN A 220 -9.15 -10.60 -8.74
C GLN A 220 -7.97 -10.69 -9.69
N THR A 221 -6.86 -11.30 -9.29
CA THR A 221 -5.69 -11.48 -10.15
C THR A 221 -6.05 -12.27 -11.41
N LEU A 222 -6.73 -13.40 -11.28
CA LEU A 222 -7.16 -14.21 -12.43
C LEU A 222 -8.21 -13.51 -13.29
N LYS A 223 -9.10 -12.74 -12.70
CA LYS A 223 -10.16 -12.01 -13.43
C LYS A 223 -9.62 -10.82 -14.20
N ILE A 224 -8.66 -10.08 -13.63
CA ILE A 224 -8.13 -8.83 -14.19
C ILE A 224 -7.02 -9.11 -15.19
N TYR A 225 -6.07 -9.96 -14.83
CA TYR A 225 -4.91 -10.31 -15.66
C TYR A 225 -5.17 -11.59 -16.45
N LYS A 226 -5.98 -11.45 -17.50
CA LYS A 226 -6.45 -12.58 -18.35
C LYS A 226 -5.32 -13.29 -19.10
N GLU A 227 -4.14 -12.73 -19.10
CA GLU A 227 -2.89 -13.30 -19.61
C GLU A 227 -2.41 -14.48 -18.77
N ILE A 228 -2.77 -14.52 -17.48
CA ILE A 228 -2.49 -15.64 -16.58
C ILE A 228 -3.42 -16.79 -16.95
N LYS A 229 -2.82 -17.83 -17.57
CA LYS A 229 -3.57 -19.01 -18.05
C LYS A 229 -3.60 -20.16 -17.06
N LYS A 230 -2.63 -20.20 -16.13
CA LYS A 230 -2.49 -21.26 -15.13
C LYS A 230 -2.81 -20.70 -13.74
N PRO A 231 -3.98 -20.97 -13.16
CA PRO A 231 -4.32 -20.49 -11.80
C PRO A 231 -3.32 -20.91 -10.74
N SER A 232 -2.64 -22.04 -10.94
CA SER A 232 -1.66 -22.59 -10.01
C SER A 232 -0.42 -21.72 -9.77
N ILE A 233 -0.14 -20.72 -10.63
CA ILE A 233 0.96 -19.79 -10.41
C ILE A 233 0.58 -18.65 -9.44
N VAL A 234 -0.69 -18.50 -9.07
CA VAL A 234 -1.13 -17.54 -8.05
C VAL A 234 -1.23 -18.25 -6.70
N LYS A 235 -0.46 -17.78 -5.71
CA LYS A 235 -0.33 -18.40 -4.38
C LYS A 235 -0.82 -17.45 -3.30
N ILE A 236 -1.56 -17.94 -2.31
CA ILE A 236 -1.99 -17.17 -1.15
C ILE A 236 -0.98 -17.40 -0.01
N ALA A 237 -0.38 -16.31 0.51
CA ALA A 237 0.57 -16.35 1.61
C ALA A 237 0.18 -15.51 2.83
N GLY A 238 -0.86 -14.69 2.71
CA GLY A 238 -1.19 -13.70 3.74
C GLY A 238 -0.39 -12.40 3.58
N ALA A 239 -0.44 -11.58 4.61
CA ALA A 239 0.14 -10.24 4.62
C ALA A 239 1.41 -10.19 5.48
N ALA A 240 2.58 -10.35 4.89
CA ALA A 240 3.86 -10.43 5.60
C ALA A 240 4.11 -9.26 6.57
N GLN A 241 3.78 -8.02 6.17
CA GLN A 241 3.96 -6.85 7.03
C GLN A 241 2.99 -6.76 8.21
N PHE A 242 2.03 -7.69 8.33
CA PHE A 242 1.17 -7.80 9.51
C PHE A 242 1.76 -8.71 10.60
N ASP A 243 2.80 -9.48 10.31
CA ASP A 243 3.46 -10.33 11.30
C ASP A 243 3.95 -9.53 12.52
N PHE A 244 4.28 -8.24 12.34
CA PHE A 244 4.65 -7.33 13.42
C PHE A 244 3.56 -7.20 14.50
N TYR A 245 2.28 -7.19 14.10
CA TYR A 245 1.15 -6.96 15.00
C TYR A 245 0.83 -8.18 15.87
N PHE A 246 1.33 -9.35 15.49
CA PHE A 246 1.14 -10.62 16.19
C PHE A 246 2.38 -11.05 16.99
N ASN A 247 3.38 -10.15 17.11
CA ASN A 247 4.60 -10.41 17.85
C ASN A 247 4.88 -9.27 18.84
N ASN A 248 4.75 -9.57 20.14
CA ASN A 248 4.90 -8.61 21.21
C ASN A 248 6.30 -7.97 21.30
N SER A 249 7.34 -8.53 20.65
CA SER A 249 8.67 -7.94 20.61
C SER A 249 8.72 -6.59 19.87
N TYR A 250 7.70 -6.29 19.06
CA TYR A 250 7.55 -5.02 18.37
C TYR A 250 6.74 -3.98 19.15
N LEU A 251 6.20 -4.33 20.33
CA LEU A 251 5.41 -3.43 21.13
C LEU A 251 6.31 -2.64 22.09
N LEU A 252 6.35 -1.32 21.95
CA LEU A 252 7.06 -0.45 22.92
C LEU A 252 6.33 -0.44 24.26
N PRO A 253 7.06 -0.28 25.38
CA PRO A 253 6.42 0.03 26.67
C PRO A 253 5.58 1.31 26.57
N LYS A 254 4.39 1.33 27.20
CA LYS A 254 3.45 2.46 27.10
C LYS A 254 4.09 3.81 27.39
N LYS A 255 4.88 3.92 28.46
CA LYS A 255 5.59 5.17 28.83
C LYS A 255 6.56 5.65 27.74
N ALA A 256 7.30 4.73 27.11
CA ALA A 256 8.23 5.08 26.05
C ALA A 256 7.47 5.55 24.79
N TRP A 257 6.34 4.93 24.48
CA TRP A 257 5.48 5.36 23.39
C TRP A 257 4.86 6.75 23.68
N GLU A 258 4.32 6.98 24.88
CA GLU A 258 3.75 8.28 25.29
C GLU A 258 4.77 9.42 25.11
N GLN A 259 6.02 9.21 25.53
CA GLN A 259 7.10 10.17 25.34
C GLN A 259 7.42 10.39 23.85
N LEU A 260 7.46 9.32 23.06
CA LEU A 260 7.81 9.37 21.64
C LEU A 260 6.76 10.14 20.81
N VAL A 261 5.47 10.01 21.14
CA VAL A 261 4.37 10.70 20.42
C VAL A 261 3.97 12.02 21.07
N GLY A 262 4.59 12.40 22.21
CA GLY A 262 4.33 13.66 22.90
C GLY A 262 2.99 13.69 23.65
N ILE A 263 2.44 12.53 24.04
CA ILE A 263 1.24 12.45 24.86
C ILE A 263 1.66 12.51 26.33
N PRO A 264 1.03 13.39 27.16
CA PRO A 264 1.25 13.40 28.60
C PRO A 264 0.80 12.06 29.19
N HIS A 265 1.51 11.58 30.22
CA HIS A 265 1.05 10.40 30.95
C HIS A 265 -0.36 10.62 31.52
N THR A 266 -1.30 9.79 31.11
CA THR A 266 -2.71 10.00 31.42
C THR A 266 -3.50 8.70 31.40
N ASP A 267 -4.59 8.66 32.19
CA ASP A 267 -5.61 7.61 32.12
C ASP A 267 -6.78 7.98 31.19
N ARG A 268 -6.68 9.11 30.50
CA ARG A 268 -7.70 9.53 29.53
C ARG A 268 -7.75 8.55 28.35
N LYS A 269 -8.93 8.40 27.79
CA LYS A 269 -9.12 7.67 26.55
C LYS A 269 -8.45 8.40 25.39
N ILE A 270 -7.93 7.64 24.43
CA ILE A 270 -7.19 8.19 23.28
C ILE A 270 -7.87 7.75 21.97
N ILE A 271 -8.27 8.73 21.18
CA ILE A 271 -8.77 8.54 19.82
C ILE A 271 -7.58 8.66 18.86
N LEU A 272 -7.32 7.62 18.07
CA LEU A 272 -6.36 7.71 16.97
C LEU A 272 -7.08 8.22 15.72
N TYR A 273 -6.71 9.39 15.24
CA TYR A 273 -7.09 9.86 13.91
C TYR A 273 -5.96 9.56 12.91
N ALA A 274 -6.16 8.57 12.06
CA ALA A 274 -5.22 8.23 11.00
C ALA A 274 -5.59 8.97 9.71
N GLY A 275 -4.87 10.06 9.41
CA GLY A 275 -5.10 10.89 8.22
C GLY A 275 -4.85 10.14 6.92
N GLY A 276 -5.62 10.45 5.89
CA GLY A 276 -5.42 9.99 4.52
C GLY A 276 -4.55 10.94 3.71
N PRO A 277 -4.17 10.57 2.46
CA PRO A 277 -3.40 11.44 1.60
C PRO A 277 -4.26 12.63 1.14
N GLY A 278 -3.83 13.86 1.44
CA GLY A 278 -4.57 15.08 1.13
C GLY A 278 -4.85 15.31 -0.36
N SER A 279 -4.03 14.72 -1.24
CA SER A 279 -4.30 14.69 -2.68
C SER A 279 -5.54 13.86 -3.05
N LEU A 280 -5.90 12.88 -2.22
CA LEU A 280 -7.10 12.06 -2.42
C LEU A 280 -8.31 12.60 -1.66
N PHE A 281 -8.11 13.12 -0.45
CA PHE A 281 -9.18 13.60 0.42
C PHE A 281 -8.97 15.07 0.86
N PRO A 282 -9.14 16.05 -0.04
CA PRO A 282 -8.88 17.47 0.28
C PRO A 282 -9.72 18.04 1.45
N ASN A 283 -10.93 17.52 1.65
CA ASN A 283 -11.85 17.97 2.70
C ASN A 283 -11.72 17.18 4.02
N GLU A 284 -10.79 16.24 4.12
CA GLU A 284 -10.67 15.36 5.29
C GLU A 284 -10.45 16.12 6.61
N PRO A 285 -9.71 17.26 6.67
CA PRO A 285 -9.51 17.98 7.92
C PRO A 285 -10.79 18.42 8.65
N GLN A 286 -11.93 18.53 7.95
CA GLN A 286 -13.22 18.83 8.57
C GLN A 286 -13.58 17.82 9.68
N TYR A 287 -13.28 16.53 9.49
CA TYR A 287 -13.68 15.49 10.46
C TYR A 287 -12.88 15.59 11.76
N LEU A 288 -11.59 15.92 11.68
CA LEU A 288 -10.78 16.16 12.88
C LEU A 288 -11.34 17.35 13.67
N LYS A 289 -11.73 18.43 12.99
CA LYS A 289 -12.36 19.60 13.60
C LYS A 289 -13.70 19.23 14.25
N HIS A 290 -14.55 18.45 13.58
CA HIS A 290 -15.83 17.96 14.14
C HIS A 290 -15.66 17.16 15.43
N ILE A 291 -14.60 16.35 15.52
CA ILE A 291 -14.30 15.56 16.74
C ILE A 291 -13.94 16.50 17.89
N LEU A 292 -13.08 17.47 17.64
CA LEU A 292 -12.65 18.44 18.67
C LEU A 292 -13.84 19.30 19.17
N GLU A 293 -14.68 19.79 18.24
CA GLU A 293 -15.90 20.51 18.57
C GLU A 293 -16.87 19.64 19.41
N ALA A 294 -17.00 18.34 19.08
CA ALA A 294 -17.87 17.42 19.82
C ALA A 294 -17.29 17.06 21.21
N ILE A 295 -15.97 17.10 21.39
CA ILE A 295 -15.34 16.97 22.70
C ILE A 295 -15.60 18.23 23.53
N ASP A 296 -15.42 19.41 22.96
CA ASP A 296 -15.62 20.69 23.67
C ASP A 296 -17.08 20.93 24.09
N SER A 297 -18.03 20.51 23.25
CA SER A 297 -19.47 20.59 23.57
C SER A 297 -19.93 19.50 24.56
N GLY A 298 -19.09 18.49 24.85
CA GLY A 298 -19.46 17.34 25.69
C GLY A 298 -20.32 16.29 24.99
N GLU A 299 -20.52 16.39 23.67
CA GLU A 299 -21.17 15.33 22.89
C GLU A 299 -20.35 14.05 22.90
N ILE A 300 -19.00 14.14 22.80
CA ILE A 300 -18.09 13.04 23.09
C ILE A 300 -17.67 13.13 24.56
N LYS A 301 -18.09 12.13 25.34
CA LYS A 301 -17.93 12.11 26.79
C LYS A 301 -16.51 11.73 27.23
N GLY A 302 -16.14 12.18 28.44
CA GLY A 302 -14.91 11.74 29.12
C GLY A 302 -13.66 12.47 28.68
N ASP A 303 -13.78 13.58 27.97
CA ASP A 303 -12.69 14.47 27.55
C ASP A 303 -11.48 13.70 26.94
N PRO A 304 -11.69 12.85 25.89
CA PRO A 304 -10.60 12.04 25.35
C PRO A 304 -9.53 12.90 24.66
N LEU A 305 -8.29 12.36 24.60
CA LEU A 305 -7.23 12.90 23.75
C LEU A 305 -7.41 12.42 22.32
N VAL A 306 -7.06 13.27 21.36
CA VAL A 306 -6.97 12.91 19.94
C VAL A 306 -5.50 12.89 19.54
N LEU A 307 -5.00 11.73 19.19
CA LEU A 307 -3.70 11.57 18.55
C LEU A 307 -3.90 11.59 17.04
N PHE A 308 -3.56 12.70 16.39
CA PHE A 308 -3.58 12.81 14.94
C PHE A 308 -2.27 12.28 14.35
N ARG A 309 -2.36 11.20 13.58
CA ARG A 309 -1.24 10.65 12.83
C ARG A 309 -1.34 11.04 11.37
N CYS A 310 -0.44 11.93 10.93
CA CYS A 310 -0.39 12.39 9.55
C CYS A 310 -0.04 11.26 8.59
N HIS A 311 -0.67 11.23 7.41
CA HIS A 311 -0.33 10.25 6.37
C HIS A 311 1.12 10.45 5.88
N PRO A 312 1.90 9.36 5.61
CA PRO A 312 3.31 9.47 5.20
C PRO A 312 3.60 10.35 3.98
N VAL A 313 2.63 10.56 3.11
CA VAL A 313 2.77 11.39 1.90
C VAL A 313 1.99 12.70 1.96
N ASP A 314 1.47 13.08 3.14
CA ASP A 314 0.74 14.34 3.32
C ASP A 314 1.55 15.36 4.12
N ASP A 315 1.15 16.61 4.03
CA ASP A 315 1.77 17.75 4.71
C ASP A 315 1.04 18.07 6.01
N LEU A 316 1.73 17.88 7.14
CA LEU A 316 1.20 18.20 8.47
C LEU A 316 0.83 19.68 8.62
N SER A 317 1.53 20.60 7.92
CA SER A 317 1.25 22.04 7.99
C SER A 317 -0.17 22.38 7.52
N LYS A 318 -0.65 21.68 6.49
CA LYS A 318 -2.02 21.82 6.00
C LYS A 318 -3.07 21.53 7.07
N TRP A 319 -2.85 20.45 7.85
CA TRP A 319 -3.73 20.08 8.94
C TRP A 319 -3.67 21.11 10.08
N LYS A 320 -2.47 21.52 10.48
CA LYS A 320 -2.28 22.57 11.50
C LYS A 320 -2.92 23.90 11.11
N ASN A 321 -2.79 24.30 9.85
CA ASN A 321 -3.39 25.54 9.34
C ASN A 321 -4.92 25.51 9.33
N TYR A 322 -5.54 24.33 9.11
CA TYR A 322 -7.00 24.21 9.07
C TYR A 322 -7.62 24.00 10.45
N VAL A 323 -7.01 23.15 11.29
CA VAL A 323 -7.56 22.73 12.59
C VAL A 323 -7.06 23.64 13.72
N GLY A 324 -5.79 24.06 13.66
CA GLY A 324 -5.11 24.83 14.72
C GLY A 324 -4.61 23.96 15.86
N GLU A 325 -4.17 24.63 16.93
CA GLU A 325 -3.79 23.98 18.19
C GLU A 325 -5.04 23.75 19.06
N HIS A 326 -5.06 22.65 19.80
CA HIS A 326 -6.17 22.33 20.69
C HIS A 326 -5.67 21.54 21.90
N LYS A 327 -6.21 21.81 23.10
CA LYS A 327 -5.81 21.17 24.36
C LYS A 327 -5.91 19.63 24.35
N ASN A 328 -6.83 19.09 23.54
CA ASN A 328 -7.07 17.66 23.41
C ASN A 328 -6.43 17.05 22.14
N LEU A 329 -5.60 17.78 21.39
CA LEU A 329 -5.01 17.33 20.14
C LEU A 329 -3.49 17.24 20.24
N VAL A 330 -2.95 16.10 19.89
CA VAL A 330 -1.52 15.88 19.69
C VAL A 330 -1.28 15.52 18.23
N TYR A 331 -0.39 16.25 17.58
CA TYR A 331 0.02 15.97 16.20
C TYR A 331 1.22 15.02 16.18
N ASP A 332 1.08 13.90 15.47
CA ASP A 332 2.15 12.93 15.25
C ASP A 332 2.47 12.77 13.76
N VAL A 333 3.74 12.49 13.48
CA VAL A 333 4.22 12.14 12.14
C VAL A 333 4.40 10.64 12.00
N SER A 334 4.07 10.10 10.82
CA SER A 334 4.13 8.65 10.59
C SER A 334 5.53 8.06 10.71
N TRP A 335 6.53 8.80 10.21
CA TRP A 335 7.93 8.41 10.26
C TRP A 335 8.77 9.48 10.93
N THR A 336 9.81 9.09 11.61
CA THR A 336 10.75 10.02 12.22
C THR A 336 11.79 10.46 11.18
N GLY A 337 11.87 11.74 10.90
CA GLY A 337 13.11 12.38 10.49
C GLY A 337 13.33 12.83 9.05
N LYS A 338 12.39 12.74 8.07
CA LYS A 338 12.69 13.26 6.71
C LYS A 338 11.51 13.89 5.97
N GLU A 339 11.80 14.94 5.16
CA GLU A 339 10.81 15.70 4.40
C GLU A 339 10.13 14.96 3.23
N LYS A 340 10.76 13.90 2.68
CA LYS A 340 10.22 13.11 1.55
C LYS A 340 9.83 11.70 1.99
N LEU A 341 8.71 11.59 2.64
CA LEU A 341 8.22 10.37 3.30
C LEU A 341 8.00 9.17 2.38
N GLN A 342 7.77 9.39 1.07
CA GLN A 342 7.56 8.32 0.10
C GLN A 342 8.83 7.51 -0.21
N TYR A 343 10.00 8.12 -0.04
CA TYR A 343 11.31 7.58 -0.36
C TYR A 343 12.26 7.61 0.86
N SER A 344 11.71 7.53 2.06
CA SER A 344 12.50 7.50 3.30
C SER A 344 12.75 6.07 3.74
N ASN A 345 13.87 5.85 4.43
CA ASN A 345 14.13 4.60 5.12
C ASN A 345 13.15 4.45 6.30
N ILE A 346 12.22 3.50 6.21
CA ILE A 346 11.37 3.11 7.34
C ILE A 346 12.21 2.29 8.31
N THR A 347 12.43 2.81 9.51
CA THR A 347 13.24 2.15 10.53
C THR A 347 12.44 1.12 11.33
N MET A 348 13.13 0.29 12.11
CA MET A 348 12.47 -0.62 13.06
C MET A 348 11.74 0.15 14.17
N ASP A 349 12.25 1.32 14.56
CA ASP A 349 11.59 2.18 15.56
C ASP A 349 10.29 2.78 15.04
N ASP A 350 10.21 3.11 13.74
CA ASP A 350 8.95 3.51 13.11
C ASP A 350 7.90 2.39 13.13
N ILE A 351 8.32 1.14 12.93
CA ILE A 351 7.43 -0.04 13.05
C ILE A 351 6.95 -0.21 14.48
N LYS A 352 7.85 -0.16 15.47
CA LYS A 352 7.50 -0.28 16.89
C LYS A 352 6.59 0.86 17.33
N LYS A 353 6.85 2.09 16.88
CA LYS A 353 5.98 3.25 17.11
C LYS A 353 4.57 3.00 16.57
N LEU A 354 4.46 2.49 15.34
CA LEU A 354 3.16 2.16 14.74
C LEU A 354 2.43 1.08 15.55
N CYS A 355 3.11 -0.02 15.90
CA CYS A 355 2.52 -1.10 16.72
C CYS A 355 1.98 -0.56 18.05
N ALA A 356 2.79 0.25 18.76
CA ALA A 356 2.39 0.84 20.02
C ALA A 356 1.23 1.85 19.87
N THR A 357 1.24 2.66 18.80
CA THR A 357 0.14 3.59 18.50
C THR A 357 -1.17 2.86 18.30
N LEU A 358 -1.18 1.77 17.52
CA LEU A 358 -2.37 0.97 17.30
C LEU A 358 -2.82 0.22 18.58
N ALA A 359 -1.88 -0.23 19.40
CA ALA A 359 -2.18 -0.99 20.60
C ALA A 359 -2.70 -0.14 21.77
N TYR A 360 -2.14 1.07 21.99
CA TYR A 360 -2.44 1.88 23.17
C TYR A 360 -3.51 2.94 22.97
N THR A 361 -3.96 3.18 21.75
CA THR A 361 -5.15 4.01 21.49
C THR A 361 -6.43 3.17 21.64
N ASP A 362 -7.55 3.80 22.01
CA ASP A 362 -8.79 3.10 22.38
C ASP A 362 -9.73 2.89 21.19
N VAL A 363 -9.84 3.88 20.30
CA VAL A 363 -10.68 3.86 19.10
C VAL A 363 -9.97 4.53 17.95
N HIS A 364 -10.16 4.04 16.74
CA HIS A 364 -9.52 4.59 15.56
C HIS A 364 -10.55 5.19 14.60
N ILE A 365 -10.18 6.30 13.98
CA ILE A 365 -10.92 6.87 12.86
C ILE A 365 -10.00 7.05 11.66
N ASN A 366 -10.51 6.73 10.48
CA ASN A 366 -9.82 6.92 9.21
C ASN A 366 -10.81 7.07 8.05
N LEU A 367 -10.38 7.70 6.96
CA LEU A 367 -11.20 7.89 5.79
C LEU A 367 -10.78 6.94 4.66
N CYS A 368 -11.58 5.90 4.39
CA CYS A 368 -11.34 4.90 3.34
C CYS A 368 -9.89 4.34 3.34
N SER A 369 -9.34 4.08 4.53
CA SER A 369 -7.93 3.70 4.68
C SER A 369 -7.74 2.22 5.01
N THR A 370 -6.60 1.65 4.58
CA THR A 370 -6.13 0.34 5.00
C THR A 370 -5.86 0.26 6.50
N MET A 371 -5.69 1.43 7.16
CA MET A 371 -5.56 1.53 8.62
C MET A 371 -6.71 0.90 9.40
N THR A 372 -7.89 0.72 8.77
CA THR A 372 -8.99 -0.08 9.34
C THR A 372 -8.55 -1.51 9.63
N VAL A 373 -7.77 -2.12 8.73
CA VAL A 373 -7.26 -3.48 8.90
C VAL A 373 -6.13 -3.53 9.93
N ASP A 374 -5.22 -2.52 9.88
CA ASP A 374 -4.11 -2.38 10.85
C ASP A 374 -4.65 -2.26 12.28
N GLY A 375 -5.64 -1.39 12.51
CA GLY A 375 -6.27 -1.22 13.83
C GLY A 375 -7.06 -2.45 14.30
N SER A 376 -7.66 -3.19 13.36
CA SER A 376 -8.35 -4.45 13.66
C SER A 376 -7.41 -5.54 14.18
N ALA A 377 -6.11 -5.49 13.86
CA ALA A 377 -5.12 -6.43 14.38
C ALA A 377 -4.98 -6.35 15.92
N TYR A 378 -5.30 -5.20 16.50
CA TYR A 378 -5.35 -4.99 17.95
C TYR A 378 -6.78 -4.98 18.51
N GLY A 379 -7.77 -5.42 17.72
CA GLY A 379 -9.17 -5.48 18.14
C GLY A 379 -9.81 -4.13 18.43
N LYS A 380 -9.24 -3.03 17.88
CA LYS A 380 -9.73 -1.67 18.16
C LYS A 380 -10.96 -1.34 17.31
N PRO A 381 -11.96 -0.64 17.90
CA PRO A 381 -13.10 -0.11 17.16
C PRO A 381 -12.64 0.84 16.04
N GLN A 382 -13.26 0.72 14.87
CA GLN A 382 -12.92 1.52 13.69
C GLN A 382 -14.12 2.35 13.26
N ILE A 383 -13.94 3.66 13.09
CA ILE A 383 -14.98 4.59 12.63
C ILE A 383 -14.55 5.19 11.28
N GLY A 384 -15.49 5.29 10.34
CA GLY A 384 -15.28 5.91 9.04
C GLY A 384 -16.34 6.99 8.78
N PRO A 385 -15.95 8.25 8.50
CA PRO A 385 -16.88 9.27 8.06
C PRO A 385 -17.56 8.88 6.74
N TYR A 386 -18.89 8.92 6.68
CA TYR A 386 -19.70 8.59 5.51
C TYR A 386 -20.58 9.75 5.07
N TYR A 387 -20.20 10.96 5.46
CA TYR A 387 -20.83 12.24 5.16
C TYR A 387 -19.79 13.27 4.71
N ASP A 388 -20.22 14.34 4.06
CA ASP A 388 -19.36 15.48 3.68
C ASP A 388 -20.13 16.79 3.91
N ASP A 389 -19.79 17.52 4.97
CA ASP A 389 -20.45 18.78 5.33
C ASP A 389 -19.93 19.96 4.51
N VAL A 390 -18.73 19.84 3.92
CA VAL A 390 -18.22 20.86 2.98
C VAL A 390 -18.99 20.81 1.66
N ASN A 391 -19.34 19.60 1.19
CA ASN A 391 -20.10 19.37 -0.02
C ASN A 391 -21.29 18.43 0.17
N PRO A 392 -22.32 18.77 0.97
CA PRO A 392 -23.38 17.82 1.33
C PRO A 392 -24.11 17.21 0.12
N ARG A 393 -24.32 18.01 -0.95
CA ARG A 393 -24.96 17.54 -2.20
C ARG A 393 -24.14 16.51 -2.95
N LYS A 394 -22.83 16.42 -2.68
CA LYS A 394 -21.89 15.50 -3.31
C LYS A 394 -21.38 14.41 -2.35
N ALA A 395 -21.93 14.29 -1.16
CA ALA A 395 -21.54 13.26 -0.18
C ALA A 395 -21.58 11.85 -0.76
N HIS A 396 -22.49 11.56 -1.71
CA HIS A 396 -22.56 10.30 -2.42
C HIS A 396 -21.27 9.92 -3.17
N LEU A 397 -20.43 10.90 -3.55
CA LEU A 397 -19.12 10.65 -4.19
C LEU A 397 -18.11 10.10 -3.18
N LEU A 398 -18.09 10.65 -1.94
CA LEU A 398 -17.31 10.09 -0.85
C LEU A 398 -17.80 8.70 -0.47
N GLN A 399 -19.12 8.52 -0.35
CA GLN A 399 -19.74 7.23 -0.07
C GLN A 399 -19.34 6.17 -1.12
N GLY A 400 -19.24 6.57 -2.39
CA GLY A 400 -18.72 5.74 -3.46
C GLY A 400 -17.30 5.24 -3.24
N MET A 401 -16.45 5.99 -2.54
CA MET A 401 -15.08 5.56 -2.23
C MET A 401 -15.06 4.30 -1.34
N TYR A 402 -16.01 4.13 -0.44
CA TYR A 402 -16.20 2.93 0.37
C TYR A 402 -16.77 1.73 -0.42
N GLN A 403 -17.30 1.96 -1.62
CA GLN A 403 -17.83 0.92 -2.51
C GLN A 403 -16.78 0.36 -3.48
N GLN A 404 -15.53 0.81 -3.38
CA GLN A 404 -14.45 0.27 -4.22
C GLN A 404 -14.26 -1.23 -3.97
N GLU A 405 -13.83 -1.96 -5.01
CA GLU A 405 -13.79 -3.42 -5.00
C GLU A 405 -13.00 -4.01 -3.82
N HIS A 406 -11.84 -3.41 -3.50
CA HIS A 406 -10.99 -3.83 -2.39
C HIS A 406 -11.58 -3.50 -1.00
N PHE A 407 -12.51 -2.53 -0.90
CA PHE A 407 -13.19 -2.18 0.35
C PHE A 407 -14.39 -3.06 0.68
N LYS A 408 -14.99 -3.73 -0.30
CA LYS A 408 -16.17 -4.58 -0.09
C LYS A 408 -16.03 -5.60 1.04
N PRO A 409 -14.90 -6.35 1.17
CA PRO A 409 -14.73 -7.27 2.29
C PRO A 409 -14.68 -6.57 3.65
N ILE A 410 -14.08 -5.36 3.72
CA ILE A 410 -14.01 -4.56 4.95
C ILE A 410 -15.42 -4.14 5.38
N ILE A 411 -16.22 -3.61 4.45
CA ILE A 411 -17.60 -3.20 4.73
C ILE A 411 -18.46 -4.42 5.12
N ALA A 412 -18.32 -5.54 4.40
CA ALA A 412 -19.06 -6.77 4.69
C ALA A 412 -18.73 -7.36 6.07
N SER A 413 -17.53 -7.16 6.59
CA SER A 413 -17.13 -7.62 7.93
C SER A 413 -17.82 -6.87 9.06
N LYS A 414 -18.35 -5.65 8.78
CA LYS A 414 -18.88 -4.70 9.78
C LYS A 414 -17.83 -4.24 10.82
N ALA A 415 -16.54 -4.38 10.51
CA ALA A 415 -15.46 -3.89 11.38
C ALA A 415 -15.32 -2.37 11.34
N LEU A 416 -15.84 -1.71 10.31
CA LEU A 416 -15.84 -0.26 10.16
C LEU A 416 -17.27 0.30 10.36
N MET A 417 -17.46 1.09 11.41
CA MET A 417 -18.69 1.81 11.69
C MET A 417 -18.76 3.06 10.82
N LEU A 418 -19.69 3.11 9.86
CA LEU A 418 -19.84 4.24 8.93
C LEU A 418 -20.77 5.29 9.52
N ALA A 419 -20.23 6.45 9.91
CA ALA A 419 -20.98 7.57 10.47
C ALA A 419 -21.58 8.42 9.36
N HIS A 420 -22.91 8.53 9.30
CA HIS A 420 -23.65 9.28 8.29
C HIS A 420 -23.85 10.77 8.67
N SER A 421 -23.46 11.17 9.88
CA SER A 421 -23.54 12.55 10.37
C SER A 421 -22.53 12.76 11.50
N ARG A 422 -22.28 14.05 11.85
CA ARG A 422 -21.48 14.44 13.03
C ARG A 422 -22.03 13.80 14.31
N GLN A 423 -23.36 13.87 14.52
CA GLN A 423 -23.99 13.34 15.69
C GLN A 423 -23.83 11.81 15.79
N GLN A 424 -24.01 11.09 14.67
CA GLN A 424 -23.77 9.65 14.66
C GLN A 424 -22.32 9.30 14.93
N MET A 425 -21.37 10.11 14.42
CA MET A 425 -19.96 9.94 14.71
C MET A 425 -19.67 10.09 16.21
N ALA A 426 -20.21 11.12 16.87
CA ALA A 426 -20.08 11.29 18.33
C ALA A 426 -20.71 10.13 19.11
N THR A 427 -21.85 9.62 18.67
CA THR A 427 -22.49 8.41 19.24
C THR A 427 -21.57 7.21 19.15
N PHE A 428 -21.00 6.95 17.97
CA PHE A 428 -20.06 5.84 17.77
C PHE A 428 -18.79 5.96 18.63
N PHE A 429 -18.24 7.18 18.79
CA PHE A 429 -17.14 7.39 19.72
C PHE A 429 -17.52 7.04 21.16
N ASN A 430 -18.68 7.47 21.63
CA ASN A 430 -19.13 7.15 22.99
C ASN A 430 -19.33 5.63 23.17
N GLU A 431 -19.93 4.95 22.21
CA GLU A 431 -20.07 3.49 22.22
C GLU A 431 -18.70 2.80 22.25
N ALA A 432 -17.79 3.20 21.34
CA ALA A 432 -16.47 2.59 21.20
C ALA A 432 -15.58 2.80 22.42
N LEU A 433 -15.60 3.99 23.02
CA LEU A 433 -14.77 4.33 24.18
C LEU A 433 -15.23 3.66 25.46
N TRP A 434 -16.54 3.46 25.64
CA TRP A 434 -17.10 3.00 26.91
C TRP A 434 -17.72 1.60 26.86
N HIS A 435 -18.00 1.08 25.65
CA HIS A 435 -18.64 -0.24 25.44
C HIS A 435 -17.98 -1.06 24.30
N PRO A 436 -16.66 -1.29 24.33
CA PRO A 436 -15.93 -1.83 23.18
C PRO A 436 -16.17 -3.31 22.85
N LYS A 437 -17.10 -3.99 23.54
CA LYS A 437 -17.22 -5.47 23.48
C LYS A 437 -17.65 -6.07 22.14
N GLN A 438 -18.27 -5.32 21.24
CA GLN A 438 -18.79 -5.86 19.95
C GLN A 438 -17.72 -5.91 18.83
N ASP A 439 -16.62 -5.20 18.96
CA ASP A 439 -15.71 -4.96 17.87
C ASP A 439 -14.70 -6.09 17.62
N ALA A 440 -14.40 -6.89 18.63
CA ALA A 440 -13.44 -8.00 18.52
C ALA A 440 -13.88 -9.08 17.49
N VAL A 441 -15.18 -9.39 17.41
CA VAL A 441 -15.72 -10.38 16.46
C VAL A 441 -15.62 -9.86 15.03
N ASN A 442 -15.96 -8.59 14.81
CA ASN A 442 -15.90 -7.97 13.49
C ASN A 442 -14.46 -7.73 13.05
N SER A 443 -13.56 -7.34 13.98
CA SER A 443 -12.12 -7.25 13.75
C SER A 443 -11.55 -8.60 13.28
N LYS A 444 -11.92 -9.70 13.92
CA LYS A 444 -11.51 -11.05 13.49
C LYS A 444 -11.96 -11.35 12.06
N LYS A 445 -13.23 -11.04 11.71
CA LYS A 445 -13.77 -11.27 10.36
C LYS A 445 -13.00 -10.50 9.29
N VAL A 446 -12.67 -9.22 9.52
CA VAL A 446 -11.92 -8.45 8.53
C VAL A 446 -10.48 -8.93 8.39
N LEU A 447 -9.84 -9.36 9.49
CA LEU A 447 -8.50 -9.93 9.44
C LEU A 447 -8.49 -11.23 8.63
N GLU A 448 -9.40 -12.17 8.91
CA GLU A 448 -9.52 -13.41 8.13
C GLU A 448 -9.78 -13.13 6.63
N ALA A 449 -10.62 -12.15 6.32
CA ALA A 449 -10.94 -11.79 4.95
C ALA A 449 -9.76 -11.14 4.19
N ILE A 450 -8.99 -10.27 4.84
CA ILE A 450 -7.97 -9.43 4.19
C ILE A 450 -6.56 -9.98 4.34
N ILE A 451 -6.13 -10.36 5.56
CA ILE A 451 -4.77 -10.84 5.79
C ILE A 451 -4.66 -12.37 5.81
N THR A 452 -5.78 -13.07 5.88
CA THR A 452 -5.93 -14.54 5.85
C THR A 452 -5.40 -15.24 7.09
N PHE A 453 -4.15 -15.00 7.48
CA PHE A 453 -3.48 -15.66 8.61
C PHE A 453 -3.09 -14.62 9.67
N THR A 454 -3.37 -14.94 10.93
CA THR A 454 -3.11 -14.08 12.10
C THR A 454 -2.11 -14.68 13.09
N ASP A 455 -1.28 -15.60 12.62
CA ASP A 455 -0.31 -16.35 13.43
C ASP A 455 1.11 -15.77 13.37
N GLY A 456 1.30 -14.61 12.72
CA GLY A 456 2.61 -13.96 12.59
C GLY A 456 3.61 -14.73 11.72
N GLN A 457 3.14 -15.61 10.81
CA GLN A 457 3.98 -16.46 9.97
C GLN A 457 3.80 -16.20 8.46
N CYS A 458 3.23 -15.05 8.07
CA CYS A 458 3.01 -14.75 6.66
C CYS A 458 4.33 -14.56 5.90
N THR A 459 5.33 -13.92 6.52
CA THR A 459 6.69 -13.80 5.98
C THR A 459 7.28 -15.16 5.65
N GLN A 460 7.19 -16.11 6.59
CA GLN A 460 7.70 -17.46 6.40
C GLN A 460 6.98 -18.19 5.26
N ARG A 461 5.65 -17.98 5.10
CA ARG A 461 4.88 -18.54 3.97
C ARG A 461 5.36 -18.00 2.62
N VAL A 462 5.58 -16.68 2.52
CA VAL A 462 6.15 -16.07 1.31
C VAL A 462 7.51 -16.70 1.00
N VAL A 463 8.40 -16.77 1.98
CA VAL A 463 9.75 -17.35 1.84
C VAL A 463 9.70 -18.82 1.41
N ASN A 464 8.80 -19.63 1.98
CA ASN A 464 8.64 -21.03 1.62
C ASN A 464 8.16 -21.21 0.17
N ILE A 465 7.23 -20.35 -0.30
CA ILE A 465 6.82 -20.34 -1.70
C ILE A 465 8.02 -20.00 -2.59
N MET A 466 8.75 -18.92 -2.27
CA MET A 466 9.92 -18.48 -3.02
C MET A 466 10.98 -19.60 -3.11
N ARG A 467 11.27 -20.25 -1.98
CA ARG A 467 12.21 -21.38 -1.93
C ARG A 467 11.78 -22.49 -2.88
N LYS A 468 10.50 -22.87 -2.84
CA LYS A 468 9.97 -23.91 -3.72
C LYS A 468 10.11 -23.55 -5.20
N GLU A 469 9.74 -22.32 -5.57
CA GLU A 469 9.77 -21.87 -6.96
C GLU A 469 11.22 -21.74 -7.47
N LEU A 470 12.15 -21.24 -6.65
CA LEU A 470 13.55 -21.08 -7.03
C LEU A 470 14.29 -22.44 -7.15
N LEU A 471 13.96 -23.42 -6.32
CA LEU A 471 14.62 -24.72 -6.34
C LEU A 471 13.99 -25.72 -7.35
N ALA A 472 12.77 -25.44 -7.83
CA ALA A 472 12.08 -26.30 -8.81
C ALA A 472 12.41 -25.95 -10.27
N SER A 473 13.09 -24.84 -10.52
CA SER A 473 13.44 -24.31 -11.85
C SER A 473 14.97 -24.52 -12.15
#